data_9f2adc8c04de5b4a360c8e6915ea4012
#
_entry.id   9f2adc8c04de5b4a360c8e6915ea4012
#
_cell.length_a   1.000
_cell.length_b   1.000
_cell.length_c   1.000
_cell.angle_alpha   90.00
_cell.angle_beta   90.00
_cell.angle_gamma   90.00
#
_symmetry.space_group_name_H-M   'P 1'
#
loop_
_entity.id
_entity.type
_entity.pdbx_description
1 polymer ?
#
loop_
_entity_poly.entity_id
_entity_poly.type
_entity_poly.pdbx_seq_one_letter_code
_entity_poly.pdbx_strand_id
1 'polypeptide(L)'
;MQILDGKIVSQSVKEKVKEKVILFKKEGRKTPHLAAILVGNNGASETYVASKVKNCEEVGFKSSLIRLEESVSENDLIAAIEKLNNDDDVDGILVQLPLPKQINEEKIINLIHPGKDVDGFHPMSIGKMVQGLPTFIPATPYGILLMLEHYKIETAGKHAVVIGRSNIVGRPISILLSRNTYPGNCTVTVCHSRTKNLKDICLQADIIVAALGIPEFLKADMVKNDAVVIDVGITRVPDAAKKSGFAIKGDVDFTNVSAKCSYITPVPGGVGLMTIAALLMNTFTACENKYR
;
A
#
# COMPACT_ATOMS: atom_id res chain seq x y z
N MET A 1 18.14 -9.90 -15.02
CA MET A 1 17.11 -9.64 -14.00
C MET A 1 17.60 -8.57 -13.03
N GLN A 2 16.79 -7.56 -12.74
CA GLN A 2 17.03 -6.51 -11.75
C GLN A 2 16.02 -6.62 -10.61
N ILE A 3 16.48 -6.45 -9.37
CA ILE A 3 15.61 -6.40 -8.19
C ILE A 3 14.96 -5.02 -8.11
N LEU A 4 13.65 -4.99 -7.97
CA LEU A 4 12.88 -3.81 -7.56
C LEU A 4 12.97 -3.67 -6.03
N ASP A 5 14.04 -3.04 -5.56
CA ASP A 5 14.33 -2.92 -4.13
C ASP A 5 13.49 -1.80 -3.49
N GLY A 6 12.49 -2.22 -2.70
CA GLY A 6 11.62 -1.29 -1.98
C GLY A 6 12.34 -0.47 -0.91
N LYS A 7 13.47 -0.94 -0.38
CA LYS A 7 14.25 -0.20 0.61
C LYS A 7 14.87 1.06 -0.01
N ILE A 8 15.48 0.91 -1.19
CA ILE A 8 16.08 2.05 -1.91
C ILE A 8 15.01 3.07 -2.26
N VAL A 9 13.89 2.61 -2.85
CA VAL A 9 12.83 3.53 -3.30
C VAL A 9 12.14 4.19 -2.11
N SER A 10 11.79 3.44 -1.06
CA SER A 10 11.15 4.01 0.12
C SER A 10 12.03 5.04 0.83
N GLN A 11 13.35 4.80 0.89
CA GLN A 11 14.30 5.75 1.46
C GLN A 11 14.33 7.06 0.64
N SER A 12 14.42 6.98 -0.67
CA SER A 12 14.37 8.16 -1.55
C SER A 12 13.07 8.95 -1.40
N VAL A 13 11.93 8.26 -1.27
CA VAL A 13 10.63 8.92 -1.03
C VAL A 13 10.60 9.61 0.34
N LYS A 14 11.10 8.95 1.39
CA LYS A 14 11.17 9.53 2.73
C LYS A 14 12.06 10.76 2.78
N GLU A 15 13.19 10.75 2.11
CA GLU A 15 14.08 11.90 2.01
C GLU A 15 13.37 13.10 1.37
N LYS A 16 12.68 12.90 0.25
CA LYS A 16 11.87 13.93 -0.40
C LYS A 16 10.76 14.47 0.52
N VAL A 17 10.08 13.60 1.26
CA VAL A 17 9.06 14.02 2.23
C VAL A 17 9.70 14.85 3.35
N LYS A 18 10.83 14.39 3.89
CA LYS A 18 11.58 15.11 4.95
C LYS A 18 12.01 16.50 4.51
N GLU A 19 12.55 16.65 3.31
CA GLU A 19 12.91 17.94 2.72
C GLU A 19 11.70 18.88 2.64
N LYS A 20 10.57 18.37 2.12
CA LYS A 20 9.30 19.13 2.07
C LYS A 20 8.84 19.57 3.46
N VAL A 21 8.93 18.71 4.47
CA VAL A 21 8.57 19.05 5.87
C VAL A 21 9.45 20.15 6.41
N ILE A 22 10.76 20.11 6.16
CA ILE A 22 11.70 21.13 6.59
C ILE A 22 11.35 22.49 5.96
N LEU A 23 11.05 22.53 4.67
CA LEU A 23 10.64 23.75 3.97
C LEU A 23 9.30 24.27 4.52
N PHE A 24 8.33 23.39 4.72
CA PHE A 24 7.01 23.70 5.24
C PHE A 24 7.09 24.37 6.64
N LYS A 25 7.95 23.83 7.52
CA LYS A 25 8.21 24.42 8.84
C LYS A 25 8.92 25.77 8.77
N LYS A 26 9.86 25.94 7.83
CA LYS A 26 10.53 27.24 7.61
C LYS A 26 9.57 28.34 7.18
N GLU A 27 8.48 27.96 6.47
CA GLU A 27 7.41 28.87 6.08
C GLU A 27 6.40 29.15 7.22
N GLY A 28 6.68 28.71 8.45
CA GLY A 28 5.80 28.91 9.61
C GLY A 28 4.54 28.02 9.61
N ARG A 29 4.49 27.01 8.76
CA ARG A 29 3.34 26.09 8.68
C ARG A 29 3.45 24.98 9.72
N LYS A 30 2.32 24.35 10.06
CA LYS A 30 2.27 23.28 11.05
C LYS A 30 3.07 22.04 10.64
N THR A 31 3.46 21.26 11.62
CA THR A 31 4.02 19.91 11.39
C THR A 31 2.92 18.94 10.96
N PRO A 32 3.07 18.18 9.86
CA PRO A 32 2.11 17.15 9.49
C PRO A 32 1.90 16.14 10.61
N HIS A 33 0.65 15.72 10.85
CA HIS A 33 0.26 14.85 11.95
C HIS A 33 -0.55 13.64 11.46
N LEU A 34 -0.01 12.44 11.68
CA LEU A 34 -0.69 11.17 11.44
C LEU A 34 -1.21 10.59 12.76
N ALA A 35 -2.52 10.34 12.84
CA ALA A 35 -3.12 9.59 13.93
C ALA A 35 -3.42 8.16 13.48
N ALA A 36 -2.89 7.18 14.21
CA ALA A 36 -3.13 5.76 13.98
C ALA A 36 -4.00 5.17 15.08
N ILE A 37 -4.97 4.35 14.72
CA ILE A 37 -5.78 3.56 15.64
C ILE A 37 -5.43 2.09 15.46
N LEU A 38 -5.11 1.40 16.55
CA LEU A 38 -4.87 -0.03 16.60
C LEU A 38 -5.89 -0.67 17.55
N VAL A 39 -6.64 -1.65 17.06
CA VAL A 39 -7.61 -2.41 17.85
C VAL A 39 -7.07 -3.82 18.08
N GLY A 40 -7.00 -4.22 19.34
CA GLY A 40 -6.43 -5.50 19.76
C GLY A 40 -4.90 -5.52 19.74
N ASN A 41 -4.36 -6.72 19.88
CA ASN A 41 -2.92 -6.97 20.05
C ASN A 41 -2.34 -7.93 19.01
N ASN A 42 -2.88 -7.93 17.80
CA ASN A 42 -2.34 -8.75 16.72
C ASN A 42 -0.88 -8.35 16.42
N GLY A 43 0.07 -9.25 16.63
CA GLY A 43 1.50 -8.97 16.54
C GLY A 43 1.96 -8.51 15.15
N ALA A 44 1.23 -8.85 14.07
CA ALA A 44 1.51 -8.30 12.75
C ALA A 44 1.12 -6.83 12.67
N SER A 45 -0.10 -6.50 13.12
CA SER A 45 -0.62 -5.13 13.18
C SER A 45 0.24 -4.24 14.08
N GLU A 46 0.67 -4.74 15.24
CA GLU A 46 1.59 -4.01 16.15
C GLU A 46 2.92 -3.66 15.48
N THR A 47 3.54 -4.64 14.82
CA THR A 47 4.80 -4.42 14.09
C THR A 47 4.64 -3.37 13.00
N TYR A 48 3.52 -3.42 12.27
CA TYR A 48 3.22 -2.46 11.20
C TYR A 48 2.99 -1.04 11.73
N VAL A 49 2.20 -0.88 12.79
CA VAL A 49 1.93 0.42 13.42
C VAL A 49 3.19 1.00 14.03
N ALA A 50 3.99 0.20 14.75
CA ALA A 50 5.27 0.66 15.29
C ALA A 50 6.22 1.16 14.19
N SER A 51 6.26 0.46 13.05
CA SER A 51 7.04 0.90 11.89
C SER A 51 6.51 2.23 11.31
N LYS A 52 5.19 2.42 11.22
CA LYS A 52 4.57 3.67 10.75
C LYS A 52 4.93 4.85 11.67
N VAL A 53 4.80 4.69 12.99
CA VAL A 53 5.18 5.71 13.98
C VAL A 53 6.65 6.09 13.84
N LYS A 54 7.55 5.10 13.80
CA LYS A 54 8.99 5.33 13.63
C LYS A 54 9.29 6.11 12.35
N ASN A 55 8.64 5.76 11.23
CA ASN A 55 8.87 6.46 9.96
C ASN A 55 8.28 7.88 9.96
N CYS A 56 7.20 8.15 10.70
CA CYS A 56 6.72 9.52 10.94
C CYS A 56 7.78 10.38 11.64
N GLU A 57 8.40 9.86 12.70
CA GLU A 57 9.48 10.56 13.42
C GLU A 57 10.68 10.82 12.51
N GLU A 58 11.07 9.82 11.69
CA GLU A 58 12.21 9.92 10.76
C GLU A 58 12.04 11.07 9.76
N VAL A 59 10.83 11.30 9.26
CA VAL A 59 10.54 12.39 8.31
C VAL A 59 10.15 13.71 8.99
N GLY A 60 10.07 13.73 10.31
CA GLY A 60 9.78 14.92 11.11
C GLY A 60 8.29 15.24 11.24
N PHE A 61 7.41 14.23 11.09
CA PHE A 61 5.98 14.32 11.38
C PHE A 61 5.71 14.19 12.89
N LYS A 62 4.57 14.72 13.32
CA LYS A 62 3.91 14.35 14.56
C LYS A 62 3.12 13.05 14.33
N SER A 63 3.13 12.15 15.31
CA SER A 63 2.31 10.93 15.26
C SER A 63 1.61 10.70 16.58
N SER A 64 0.37 10.22 16.52
CA SER A 64 -0.42 9.78 17.66
C SER A 64 -0.88 8.35 17.46
N LEU A 65 -0.79 7.54 18.51
CA LEU A 65 -1.25 6.16 18.50
C LEU A 65 -2.34 5.97 19.56
N ILE A 66 -3.55 5.65 19.11
CA ILE A 66 -4.67 5.25 19.95
C ILE A 66 -4.72 3.74 19.96
N ARG A 67 -4.57 3.13 21.15
CA ARG A 67 -4.72 1.69 21.35
C ARG A 67 -6.07 1.41 21.99
N LEU A 68 -6.83 0.52 21.38
CA LEU A 68 -8.12 0.05 21.86
C LEU A 68 -8.03 -1.46 22.07
N GLU A 69 -8.70 -1.94 23.10
CA GLU A 69 -8.77 -3.38 23.38
C GLU A 69 -9.51 -4.14 22.27
N GLU A 70 -9.22 -5.42 22.12
CA GLU A 70 -9.88 -6.28 21.12
C GLU A 70 -11.40 -6.37 21.34
N SER A 71 -11.84 -6.22 22.58
CA SER A 71 -13.25 -6.23 23.01
C SER A 71 -13.97 -4.88 22.83
N VAL A 72 -13.28 -3.84 22.29
CA VAL A 72 -13.87 -2.52 22.11
C VAL A 72 -15.16 -2.59 21.29
N SER A 73 -16.16 -1.80 21.68
CA SER A 73 -17.41 -1.71 20.92
C SER A 73 -17.19 -0.91 19.62
N GLU A 74 -18.01 -1.18 18.60
CA GLU A 74 -18.01 -0.40 17.37
C GLU A 74 -18.29 1.09 17.67
N ASN A 75 -19.17 1.39 18.61
CA ASN A 75 -19.52 2.77 18.97
C ASN A 75 -18.34 3.52 19.61
N ASP A 76 -17.53 2.87 20.43
CA ASP A 76 -16.35 3.50 21.04
C ASP A 76 -15.27 3.78 19.99
N LEU A 77 -15.10 2.87 19.01
CA LEU A 77 -14.21 3.11 17.87
C LEU A 77 -14.72 4.26 16.99
N ILE A 78 -16.04 4.33 16.74
CA ILE A 78 -16.68 5.45 16.03
C ILE A 78 -16.39 6.77 16.74
N ALA A 79 -16.62 6.84 18.06
CA ALA A 79 -16.36 8.05 18.85
C ALA A 79 -14.88 8.48 18.78
N ALA A 80 -13.96 7.53 18.80
CA ALA A 80 -12.53 7.82 18.64
C ALA A 80 -12.19 8.42 17.26
N ILE A 81 -12.80 7.90 16.19
CA ILE A 81 -12.60 8.42 14.82
C ILE A 81 -13.23 9.80 14.67
N GLU A 82 -14.44 10.02 15.18
CA GLU A 82 -15.11 11.32 15.12
C GLU A 82 -14.32 12.40 15.86
N LYS A 83 -13.70 12.07 16.99
CA LYS A 83 -12.78 12.98 17.67
C LYS A 83 -11.60 13.36 16.79
N LEU A 84 -10.99 12.40 16.10
CA LEU A 84 -9.88 12.68 15.17
C LEU A 84 -10.32 13.42 13.90
N ASN A 85 -11.52 13.15 13.40
CA ASN A 85 -12.11 13.87 12.27
C ASN A 85 -12.26 15.37 12.58
N ASN A 86 -12.65 15.70 13.83
CA ASN A 86 -12.86 17.07 14.31
C ASN A 86 -11.61 17.75 14.88
N ASP A 87 -10.48 17.05 14.94
CA ASP A 87 -9.22 17.62 15.42
C ASP A 87 -8.44 18.26 14.25
N ASP A 88 -8.37 19.58 14.22
CA ASP A 88 -7.66 20.33 13.16
C ASP A 88 -6.14 20.09 13.16
N ASP A 89 -5.58 19.63 14.27
CA ASP A 89 -4.17 19.25 14.34
C ASP A 89 -3.87 17.93 13.63
N VAL A 90 -4.87 17.06 13.45
CA VAL A 90 -4.73 15.78 12.75
C VAL A 90 -4.94 15.97 11.24
N ASP A 91 -3.96 15.58 10.44
CA ASP A 91 -4.00 15.66 8.98
C ASP A 91 -4.37 14.34 8.32
N GLY A 92 -3.93 13.22 8.89
CA GLY A 92 -4.24 11.88 8.40
C GLY A 92 -4.72 10.97 9.52
N ILE A 93 -5.71 10.14 9.19
CA ILE A 93 -6.24 9.10 10.08
C ILE A 93 -5.99 7.75 9.42
N LEU A 94 -5.46 6.82 10.21
CA LEU A 94 -5.22 5.44 9.84
C LEU A 94 -5.90 4.53 10.85
N VAL A 95 -6.78 3.66 10.39
CA VAL A 95 -7.30 2.55 11.19
C VAL A 95 -6.65 1.26 10.72
N GLN A 96 -5.82 0.64 11.57
CA GLN A 96 -5.08 -0.55 11.18
C GLN A 96 -5.99 -1.76 10.99
N LEU A 97 -6.06 -2.28 9.77
CA LEU A 97 -6.78 -3.50 9.43
C LEU A 97 -5.92 -4.76 9.65
N PRO A 98 -6.52 -5.93 9.86
CA PRO A 98 -7.96 -6.17 10.01
C PRO A 98 -8.51 -5.75 11.37
N LEU A 99 -9.80 -5.47 11.44
CA LEU A 99 -10.53 -5.20 12.67
C LEU A 99 -11.11 -6.49 13.27
N PRO A 100 -11.42 -6.53 14.59
CA PRO A 100 -12.14 -7.62 15.21
C PRO A 100 -13.52 -7.84 14.57
N LYS A 101 -14.02 -9.08 14.59
CA LYS A 101 -15.22 -9.50 13.86
C LYS A 101 -16.51 -8.76 14.24
N GLN A 102 -16.58 -8.22 15.46
CA GLN A 102 -17.74 -7.45 15.95
C GLN A 102 -17.82 -6.04 15.35
N ILE A 103 -16.79 -5.60 14.63
CA ILE A 103 -16.71 -4.26 14.04
C ILE A 103 -16.85 -4.37 12.52
N ASN A 104 -17.71 -3.55 11.95
CA ASN A 104 -17.88 -3.48 10.49
C ASN A 104 -16.82 -2.58 9.87
N GLU A 105 -15.81 -3.20 9.23
CA GLU A 105 -14.69 -2.48 8.59
C GLU A 105 -15.16 -1.45 7.55
N GLU A 106 -16.17 -1.77 6.75
CA GLU A 106 -16.69 -0.87 5.72
C GLU A 106 -17.30 0.39 6.34
N LYS A 107 -18.07 0.24 7.42
CA LYS A 107 -18.63 1.38 8.16
C LYS A 107 -17.53 2.26 8.74
N ILE A 108 -16.46 1.66 9.29
CA ILE A 108 -15.32 2.38 9.86
C ILE A 108 -14.56 3.15 8.79
N ILE A 109 -14.27 2.54 7.65
CA ILE A 109 -13.60 3.21 6.53
C ILE A 109 -14.42 4.41 6.04
N ASN A 110 -15.75 4.24 5.89
CA ASN A 110 -16.65 5.29 5.42
C ASN A 110 -16.82 6.46 6.41
N LEU A 111 -16.46 6.26 7.68
CA LEU A 111 -16.56 7.29 8.71
C LEU A 111 -15.36 8.25 8.70
N ILE A 112 -14.21 7.82 8.22
CA ILE A 112 -13.02 8.67 8.14
C ILE A 112 -13.31 9.82 7.18
N HIS A 113 -13.06 11.06 7.61
CA HIS A 113 -13.25 12.22 6.73
C HIS A 113 -12.37 12.08 5.48
N PRO A 114 -12.92 12.21 4.24
CA PRO A 114 -12.18 12.01 3.00
C PRO A 114 -10.89 12.82 2.88
N GLY A 115 -10.84 14.01 3.48
CA GLY A 115 -9.65 14.86 3.53
C GLY A 115 -8.56 14.35 4.49
N LYS A 116 -8.86 13.33 5.30
CA LYS A 116 -7.94 12.69 6.26
C LYS A 116 -7.74 11.20 5.99
N ASP A 117 -8.37 10.66 4.94
CA ASP A 117 -8.26 9.25 4.50
C ASP A 117 -6.92 8.99 3.81
N VAL A 118 -5.83 9.03 4.55
CA VAL A 118 -4.48 8.91 3.99
C VAL A 118 -4.10 7.49 3.55
N ASP A 119 -4.89 6.47 3.93
CA ASP A 119 -4.80 5.12 3.36
C ASP A 119 -5.47 5.04 1.97
N GLY A 120 -6.37 5.99 1.64
CA GLY A 120 -7.03 6.08 0.34
C GLY A 120 -8.13 5.03 0.13
N PHE A 121 -8.77 4.54 1.20
CA PHE A 121 -9.76 3.47 1.12
C PHE A 121 -11.21 3.97 1.07
N HIS A 122 -11.44 5.23 1.43
CA HIS A 122 -12.76 5.82 1.41
C HIS A 122 -13.36 5.80 -0.01
N PRO A 123 -14.66 5.45 -0.18
CA PRO A 123 -15.29 5.39 -1.51
C PRO A 123 -15.17 6.68 -2.32
N MET A 124 -15.15 7.85 -1.67
CA MET A 124 -14.90 9.12 -2.34
C MET A 124 -13.49 9.21 -2.91
N SER A 125 -12.47 8.75 -2.15
CA SER A 125 -11.08 8.70 -2.63
C SER A 125 -10.96 7.78 -3.84
N ILE A 126 -11.56 6.59 -3.77
CA ILE A 126 -11.59 5.63 -4.88
C ILE A 126 -12.34 6.20 -6.09
N GLY A 127 -13.51 6.81 -5.90
CA GLY A 127 -14.29 7.42 -6.99
C GLY A 127 -13.52 8.53 -7.71
N LYS A 128 -12.88 9.42 -6.97
CA LYS A 128 -12.00 10.46 -7.54
C LYS A 128 -10.80 9.86 -8.26
N MET A 129 -10.18 8.82 -7.70
CA MET A 129 -9.07 8.11 -8.33
C MET A 129 -9.47 7.52 -9.69
N VAL A 130 -10.65 6.91 -9.80
CA VAL A 130 -11.18 6.37 -11.06
C VAL A 130 -11.34 7.47 -12.11
N GLN A 131 -11.79 8.65 -11.69
CA GLN A 131 -11.99 9.82 -12.57
C GLN A 131 -10.70 10.60 -12.87
N GLY A 132 -9.57 10.22 -12.28
CA GLY A 132 -8.31 10.95 -12.42
C GLY A 132 -8.29 12.30 -11.69
N LEU A 133 -9.20 12.52 -10.75
CA LEU A 133 -9.26 13.73 -9.93
C LEU A 133 -8.25 13.68 -8.78
N PRO A 134 -7.79 14.85 -8.27
CA PRO A 134 -6.91 14.91 -7.10
C PRO A 134 -7.52 14.21 -5.89
N THR A 135 -6.82 13.23 -5.37
CA THR A 135 -7.25 12.43 -4.21
C THR A 135 -6.07 11.66 -3.61
N PHE A 136 -6.28 11.07 -2.44
CA PHE A 136 -5.35 10.08 -1.89
C PHE A 136 -5.48 8.76 -2.63
N ILE A 137 -4.35 8.23 -3.08
CA ILE A 137 -4.27 6.93 -3.73
C ILE A 137 -4.03 5.87 -2.65
N PRO A 138 -4.70 4.70 -2.71
CA PRO A 138 -4.43 3.60 -1.80
C PRO A 138 -2.94 3.33 -1.66
N ALA A 139 -2.44 3.27 -0.41
CA ALA A 139 -1.00 3.35 -0.14
C ALA A 139 -0.18 2.24 -0.83
N THR A 140 -0.66 0.99 -0.87
CA THR A 140 0.06 -0.11 -1.54
C THR A 140 0.10 0.06 -3.06
N PRO A 141 -1.00 0.30 -3.78
CA PRO A 141 -0.98 0.67 -5.19
C PRO A 141 -0.12 1.89 -5.51
N TYR A 142 -0.18 2.92 -4.67
CA TYR A 142 0.68 4.10 -4.85
C TYR A 142 2.16 3.73 -4.73
N GLY A 143 2.52 2.91 -3.75
CA GLY A 143 3.88 2.39 -3.62
C GLY A 143 4.37 1.63 -4.84
N ILE A 144 3.50 0.86 -5.50
CA ILE A 144 3.82 0.17 -6.75
C ILE A 144 4.12 1.19 -7.87
N LEU A 145 3.29 2.23 -8.03
CA LEU A 145 3.54 3.27 -9.03
C LEU A 145 4.89 3.97 -8.79
N LEU A 146 5.19 4.32 -7.54
CA LEU A 146 6.48 4.94 -7.18
C LEU A 146 7.68 4.05 -7.50
N MET A 147 7.54 2.72 -7.36
CA MET A 147 8.59 1.79 -7.78
C MET A 147 8.75 1.76 -9.29
N LEU A 148 7.65 1.64 -10.04
CA LEU A 148 7.68 1.66 -11.50
C LEU A 148 8.32 2.95 -12.02
N GLU A 149 7.99 4.10 -11.44
CA GLU A 149 8.55 5.40 -11.77
C GLU A 149 10.06 5.47 -11.47
N HIS A 150 10.48 5.06 -10.26
CA HIS A 150 11.87 5.11 -9.83
C HIS A 150 12.78 4.28 -10.76
N TYR A 151 12.34 3.08 -11.12
CA TYR A 151 13.10 2.20 -12.01
C TYR A 151 12.84 2.48 -13.49
N LYS A 152 12.06 3.52 -13.81
CA LYS A 152 11.71 3.93 -15.18
C LYS A 152 11.16 2.79 -16.02
N ILE A 153 10.31 1.95 -15.40
CA ILE A 153 9.68 0.83 -16.09
C ILE A 153 8.68 1.37 -17.12
N GLU A 154 8.89 1.00 -18.38
CA GLU A 154 7.97 1.35 -19.45
C GLU A 154 6.64 0.62 -19.24
N THR A 155 5.55 1.38 -19.16
CA THR A 155 4.19 0.85 -18.93
C THR A 155 3.25 1.09 -20.12
N ALA A 156 3.52 2.11 -20.94
CA ALA A 156 2.66 2.46 -22.06
C ALA A 156 2.65 1.33 -23.11
N GLY A 157 1.42 0.92 -23.50
CA GLY A 157 1.20 -0.16 -24.47
C GLY A 157 1.51 -1.56 -23.95
N LYS A 158 1.91 -1.72 -22.68
CA LYS A 158 2.18 -3.04 -22.07
C LYS A 158 0.89 -3.72 -21.64
N HIS A 159 0.88 -5.05 -21.67
CA HIS A 159 -0.16 -5.85 -21.07
C HIS A 159 0.15 -6.13 -19.60
N ALA A 160 -0.66 -5.60 -18.70
CA ALA A 160 -0.55 -5.84 -17.27
C ALA A 160 -1.62 -6.84 -16.80
N VAL A 161 -1.20 -7.88 -16.09
CA VAL A 161 -2.10 -8.85 -15.46
C VAL A 161 -2.05 -8.64 -13.95
N VAL A 162 -3.20 -8.33 -13.35
CA VAL A 162 -3.36 -8.19 -11.90
C VAL A 162 -4.07 -9.43 -11.36
N ILE A 163 -3.37 -10.22 -10.55
CA ILE A 163 -3.92 -11.41 -9.92
C ILE A 163 -4.40 -11.04 -8.51
N GLY A 164 -5.70 -10.88 -8.37
CA GLY A 164 -6.38 -10.39 -7.18
C GLY A 164 -7.29 -9.21 -7.49
N ARG A 165 -8.39 -9.08 -6.73
CA ARG A 165 -9.40 -8.02 -6.94
C ARG A 165 -9.91 -7.41 -5.64
N SER A 166 -9.03 -7.32 -4.62
CA SER A 166 -9.35 -6.66 -3.36
C SER A 166 -9.60 -5.16 -3.57
N ASN A 167 -10.41 -4.57 -2.71
CA ASN A 167 -10.70 -3.13 -2.76
C ASN A 167 -9.46 -2.29 -2.39
N ILE A 168 -8.52 -2.86 -1.65
CA ILE A 168 -7.34 -2.14 -1.14
C ILE A 168 -6.11 -2.23 -2.06
N VAL A 169 -6.02 -3.24 -2.94
CA VAL A 169 -4.87 -3.43 -3.85
C VAL A 169 -5.30 -3.74 -5.28
N GLY A 170 -5.94 -4.89 -5.52
CA GLY A 170 -6.13 -5.40 -6.88
C GLY A 170 -6.95 -4.48 -7.78
N ARG A 171 -8.10 -3.99 -7.32
CA ARG A 171 -8.92 -3.03 -8.06
C ARG A 171 -8.21 -1.69 -8.24
N PRO A 172 -7.69 -1.05 -7.19
CA PRO A 172 -6.98 0.21 -7.35
C PRO A 172 -5.81 0.14 -8.33
N ILE A 173 -4.94 -0.86 -8.22
CA ILE A 173 -3.77 -0.93 -9.12
C ILE A 173 -4.17 -1.21 -10.58
N SER A 174 -5.25 -1.96 -10.82
CA SER A 174 -5.73 -2.19 -12.19
C SER A 174 -6.23 -0.91 -12.84
N ILE A 175 -6.92 -0.06 -12.08
CA ILE A 175 -7.37 1.25 -12.53
C ILE A 175 -6.17 2.16 -12.79
N LEU A 176 -5.23 2.20 -11.85
CA LEU A 176 -4.05 3.07 -11.94
C LEU A 176 -3.15 2.72 -13.14
N LEU A 177 -2.94 1.43 -13.41
CA LEU A 177 -2.16 1.01 -14.58
C LEU A 177 -2.85 1.26 -15.92
N SER A 178 -4.18 1.34 -15.95
CA SER A 178 -4.94 1.66 -17.18
C SER A 178 -5.09 3.16 -17.46
N ARG A 179 -4.78 4.06 -16.49
CA ARG A 179 -4.92 5.51 -16.67
C ARG A 179 -4.01 6.05 -17.77
N ASN A 180 -4.46 7.13 -18.42
CA ASN A 180 -3.64 7.90 -19.39
C ASN A 180 -2.64 8.81 -18.66
N THR A 181 -1.72 8.21 -17.91
CA THR A 181 -0.63 8.87 -17.18
C THR A 181 0.58 7.94 -17.11
N TYR A 182 1.73 8.43 -16.71
CA TYR A 182 2.88 7.58 -16.37
C TYR A 182 3.08 7.55 -14.85
N PRO A 183 3.30 6.37 -14.27
CA PRO A 183 3.08 5.01 -14.81
C PRO A 183 1.60 4.75 -15.11
N GLY A 184 1.32 4.12 -16.25
CA GLY A 184 -0.03 3.82 -16.72
C GLY A 184 -0.04 3.48 -18.21
N ASN A 185 -1.14 3.74 -18.90
CA ASN A 185 -1.35 3.41 -20.32
C ASN A 185 -1.18 1.90 -20.63
N CYS A 186 -1.41 1.02 -19.66
CA CYS A 186 -1.43 -0.43 -19.87
C CYS A 186 -2.80 -0.89 -20.38
N THR A 187 -2.79 -1.98 -21.16
CA THR A 187 -3.97 -2.86 -21.27
C THR A 187 -3.98 -3.75 -20.03
N VAL A 188 -5.06 -3.75 -19.23
CA VAL A 188 -5.08 -4.44 -17.95
C VAL A 188 -6.09 -5.57 -17.93
N THR A 189 -5.64 -6.77 -17.56
CA THR A 189 -6.48 -7.93 -17.28
C THR A 189 -6.50 -8.21 -15.78
N VAL A 190 -7.70 -8.25 -15.18
CA VAL A 190 -7.87 -8.60 -13.76
C VAL A 190 -8.26 -10.06 -13.63
N CYS A 191 -7.44 -10.84 -12.93
CA CYS A 191 -7.66 -12.24 -12.66
C CYS A 191 -8.04 -12.49 -11.19
N HIS A 192 -8.82 -13.54 -10.95
CA HIS A 192 -9.32 -13.90 -9.64
C HIS A 192 -9.64 -15.40 -9.53
N SER A 193 -10.09 -15.87 -8.39
CA SER A 193 -10.38 -17.29 -8.11
C SER A 193 -11.37 -17.97 -9.04
N ARG A 194 -12.09 -17.23 -9.88
CA ARG A 194 -13.03 -17.77 -10.90
C ARG A 194 -12.49 -17.63 -12.32
N THR A 195 -11.29 -17.09 -12.50
CA THR A 195 -10.65 -16.95 -13.81
C THR A 195 -10.28 -18.34 -14.34
N LYS A 196 -10.73 -18.66 -15.55
CA LYS A 196 -10.29 -19.85 -16.30
C LYS A 196 -9.00 -19.53 -17.05
N ASN A 197 -8.17 -20.55 -17.31
CA ASN A 197 -6.94 -20.45 -18.08
C ASN A 197 -5.97 -19.36 -17.56
N LEU A 198 -5.86 -19.22 -16.22
CA LEU A 198 -5.03 -18.19 -15.57
C LEU A 198 -3.57 -18.24 -16.07
N LYS A 199 -3.01 -19.44 -16.26
CA LYS A 199 -1.64 -19.61 -16.75
C LYS A 199 -1.45 -18.97 -18.12
N ASP A 200 -2.34 -19.21 -19.07
CA ASP A 200 -2.24 -18.69 -20.43
C ASP A 200 -2.38 -17.17 -20.46
N ILE A 201 -3.22 -16.62 -19.58
CA ILE A 201 -3.36 -15.17 -19.42
C ILE A 201 -2.06 -14.57 -18.87
N CYS A 202 -1.49 -15.16 -17.83
CA CYS A 202 -0.24 -14.69 -17.23
C CYS A 202 0.95 -14.76 -18.19
N LEU A 203 1.01 -15.80 -19.06
CA LEU A 203 2.05 -15.93 -20.08
C LEU A 203 2.03 -14.83 -21.15
N GLN A 204 0.93 -14.07 -21.29
CA GLN A 204 0.84 -12.93 -22.20
C GLN A 204 1.25 -11.60 -21.54
N ALA A 205 1.43 -11.58 -20.21
CA ALA A 205 1.65 -10.36 -19.47
C ALA A 205 3.09 -9.85 -19.59
N ASP A 206 3.26 -8.55 -19.88
CA ASP A 206 4.52 -7.83 -19.73
C ASP A 206 4.79 -7.47 -18.27
N ILE A 207 3.71 -7.17 -17.54
CA ILE A 207 3.74 -6.81 -16.13
C ILE A 207 2.75 -7.70 -15.38
N ILE A 208 3.19 -8.37 -14.31
CA ILE A 208 2.31 -9.14 -13.43
C ILE A 208 2.34 -8.52 -12.04
N VAL A 209 1.16 -8.24 -11.50
CA VAL A 209 0.98 -7.85 -10.09
C VAL A 209 0.29 -8.99 -9.36
N ALA A 210 1.01 -9.69 -8.48
CA ALA A 210 0.47 -10.76 -7.65
C ALA A 210 0.01 -10.21 -6.30
N ALA A 211 -1.30 -10.26 -6.05
CA ALA A 211 -1.94 -9.70 -4.86
C ALA A 211 -3.09 -10.61 -4.36
N LEU A 212 -2.74 -11.87 -4.06
CA LEU A 212 -3.69 -12.93 -3.68
C LEU A 212 -3.66 -13.24 -2.18
N GLY A 213 -2.51 -13.05 -1.51
CA GLY A 213 -2.26 -13.52 -0.16
C GLY A 213 -2.10 -15.05 -0.08
N ILE A 214 -1.63 -15.69 -1.15
CA ILE A 214 -1.36 -17.14 -1.23
C ILE A 214 0.13 -17.34 -1.50
N PRO A 215 0.90 -17.86 -0.53
CA PRO A 215 2.34 -18.00 -0.67
C PRO A 215 2.77 -18.78 -1.90
N GLU A 216 3.73 -18.22 -2.65
CA GLU A 216 4.37 -18.87 -3.80
C GLU A 216 3.38 -19.40 -4.87
N PHE A 217 2.25 -18.74 -5.02
CA PHE A 217 1.21 -19.12 -5.99
C PHE A 217 1.68 -18.97 -7.44
N LEU A 218 2.30 -17.84 -7.79
CA LEU A 218 2.79 -17.58 -9.15
C LEU A 218 4.07 -18.37 -9.40
N LYS A 219 4.00 -19.32 -10.34
CA LYS A 219 5.10 -20.22 -10.70
C LYS A 219 5.81 -19.79 -11.99
N ALA A 220 7.03 -20.27 -12.19
CA ALA A 220 7.85 -19.92 -13.35
C ALA A 220 7.19 -20.29 -14.71
N ASP A 221 6.40 -21.36 -14.74
CA ASP A 221 5.69 -21.79 -15.96
C ASP A 221 4.46 -20.93 -16.30
N MET A 222 4.11 -19.98 -15.42
CA MET A 222 3.07 -18.97 -15.63
C MET A 222 3.63 -17.61 -16.10
N VAL A 223 4.94 -17.43 -16.13
CA VAL A 223 5.58 -16.14 -16.41
C VAL A 223 6.37 -16.23 -17.72
N LYS A 224 6.14 -15.27 -18.63
CA LYS A 224 6.94 -15.19 -19.86
C LYS A 224 8.34 -14.61 -19.55
N ASN A 225 9.28 -14.85 -20.47
CA ASN A 225 10.61 -14.25 -20.36
C ASN A 225 10.52 -12.72 -20.40
N ASP A 226 11.41 -12.06 -19.66
CA ASP A 226 11.55 -10.61 -19.55
C ASP A 226 10.34 -9.87 -18.95
N ALA A 227 9.41 -10.58 -18.30
CA ALA A 227 8.30 -9.95 -17.59
C ALA A 227 8.79 -9.14 -16.37
N VAL A 228 8.03 -8.10 -16.04
CA VAL A 228 8.13 -7.37 -14.76
C VAL A 228 7.17 -8.01 -13.77
N VAL A 229 7.66 -8.49 -12.63
CA VAL A 229 6.83 -9.16 -11.63
C VAL A 229 6.85 -8.39 -10.32
N ILE A 230 5.66 -7.99 -9.88
CA ILE A 230 5.42 -7.22 -8.64
C ILE A 230 4.67 -8.10 -7.66
N ASP A 231 5.36 -8.57 -6.65
CA ASP A 231 4.82 -9.38 -5.57
C ASP A 231 4.34 -8.48 -4.42
N VAL A 232 3.03 -8.50 -4.15
CA VAL A 232 2.40 -7.73 -3.07
C VAL A 232 2.14 -8.61 -1.85
N GLY A 233 2.27 -9.92 -2.00
CA GLY A 233 2.00 -10.89 -0.94
C GLY A 233 2.90 -10.68 0.28
N ILE A 234 2.31 -10.75 1.48
CA ILE A 234 3.02 -10.75 2.76
C ILE A 234 2.33 -11.75 3.67
N THR A 235 2.70 -13.02 3.54
CA THR A 235 2.10 -14.09 4.34
C THR A 235 3.13 -14.64 5.32
N ARG A 236 2.77 -14.72 6.61
CA ARG A 236 3.55 -15.40 7.62
C ARG A 236 3.33 -16.90 7.51
N VAL A 237 4.38 -17.65 7.26
CA VAL A 237 4.37 -19.12 7.24
C VAL A 237 5.21 -19.64 8.40
N PRO A 238 4.80 -20.71 9.12
CA PRO A 238 5.61 -21.30 10.18
C PRO A 238 6.99 -21.68 9.66
N ASP A 239 8.03 -21.33 10.43
CA ASP A 239 9.41 -21.68 10.12
C ASP A 239 10.20 -21.85 11.43
N ALA A 240 10.42 -23.10 11.83
CA ALA A 240 11.11 -23.45 13.06
C ALA A 240 12.61 -23.07 13.06
N ALA A 241 13.21 -22.84 11.89
CA ALA A 241 14.61 -22.39 11.79
C ALA A 241 14.78 -20.89 12.10
N LYS A 242 13.70 -20.12 12.13
CA LYS A 242 13.71 -18.69 12.44
C LYS A 242 13.45 -18.44 13.91
N LYS A 243 14.23 -17.55 14.55
CA LYS A 243 14.01 -17.13 15.95
C LYS A 243 12.61 -16.60 16.21
N SER A 244 11.95 -16.02 15.19
CA SER A 244 10.57 -15.52 15.25
C SER A 244 9.51 -16.62 15.12
N GLY A 245 9.88 -17.88 14.83
CA GLY A 245 8.96 -18.98 14.57
C GLY A 245 8.26 -18.91 13.21
N PHE A 246 8.52 -17.90 12.37
CA PHE A 246 7.91 -17.76 11.05
C PHE A 246 8.83 -17.11 10.03
N ALA A 247 8.60 -17.42 8.76
CA ALA A 247 9.13 -16.70 7.60
C ALA A 247 8.03 -15.85 6.96
N ILE A 248 8.43 -14.77 6.30
CA ILE A 248 7.53 -13.98 5.44
C ILE A 248 7.73 -14.47 4.01
N LYS A 249 6.64 -14.86 3.35
CA LYS A 249 6.61 -15.26 1.95
C LYS A 249 5.65 -14.38 1.15
N GLY A 250 6.05 -14.10 -0.09
CA GLY A 250 5.21 -13.45 -1.08
C GLY A 250 4.30 -14.42 -1.82
N ASP A 251 3.51 -13.89 -2.73
CA ASP A 251 2.62 -14.66 -3.62
C ASP A 251 3.38 -15.28 -4.81
N VAL A 252 4.65 -14.90 -5.00
CA VAL A 252 5.51 -15.36 -6.11
C VAL A 252 6.53 -16.38 -5.61
N ASP A 253 6.70 -17.47 -6.34
CA ASP A 253 7.82 -18.40 -6.17
C ASP A 253 9.11 -17.74 -6.67
N PHE A 254 9.65 -16.83 -5.84
CA PHE A 254 10.73 -15.94 -6.19
C PHE A 254 11.94 -16.68 -6.78
N THR A 255 12.32 -17.80 -6.17
CA THR A 255 13.51 -18.56 -6.58
C THR A 255 13.44 -19.03 -8.03
N ASN A 256 12.28 -19.54 -8.45
CA ASN A 256 12.10 -20.09 -9.80
C ASN A 256 11.65 -19.02 -10.81
N VAL A 257 10.87 -18.03 -10.37
CA VAL A 257 10.33 -16.97 -11.24
C VAL A 257 11.40 -15.94 -11.60
N SER A 258 12.32 -15.63 -10.69
CA SER A 258 13.32 -14.58 -10.89
C SER A 258 14.17 -14.77 -12.17
N ALA A 259 14.51 -16.01 -12.51
CA ALA A 259 15.29 -16.30 -13.70
C ALA A 259 14.61 -15.90 -15.02
N LYS A 260 13.29 -15.73 -15.00
CA LYS A 260 12.49 -15.32 -16.17
C LYS A 260 12.23 -13.82 -16.27
N CYS A 261 12.42 -13.08 -15.18
CA CYS A 261 12.03 -11.68 -15.10
C CYS A 261 13.12 -10.74 -15.62
N SER A 262 12.72 -9.63 -16.24
CA SER A 262 13.58 -8.43 -16.37
C SER A 262 13.69 -7.73 -15.01
N TYR A 263 12.57 -7.60 -14.30
CA TYR A 263 12.45 -6.98 -12.97
C TYR A 263 11.55 -7.80 -12.06
N ILE A 264 11.89 -7.86 -10.77
CA ILE A 264 11.09 -8.57 -9.77
C ILE A 264 11.24 -7.90 -8.39
N THR A 265 10.14 -7.81 -7.63
CA THR A 265 10.17 -7.38 -6.23
C THR A 265 10.51 -8.55 -5.30
N PRO A 266 11.36 -8.37 -4.30
CA PRO A 266 11.59 -9.37 -3.25
C PRO A 266 10.51 -9.29 -2.17
N VAL A 267 10.28 -10.41 -1.47
CA VAL A 267 9.49 -10.44 -0.24
C VAL A 267 10.27 -11.21 0.83
N PRO A 268 10.62 -10.57 1.96
CA PRO A 268 10.42 -9.14 2.30
C PRO A 268 11.38 -8.20 1.53
N GLY A 269 11.11 -6.90 1.59
CA GLY A 269 12.02 -5.87 1.04
C GLY A 269 11.51 -5.17 -0.23
N GLY A 270 10.37 -5.58 -0.78
CA GLY A 270 9.71 -4.96 -1.92
C GLY A 270 8.57 -4.01 -1.55
N VAL A 271 7.39 -4.30 -2.08
CA VAL A 271 6.18 -3.45 -1.99
C VAL A 271 5.78 -3.08 -0.56
N GLY A 272 5.96 -3.97 0.42
CA GLY A 272 5.57 -3.70 1.81
C GLY A 272 6.24 -2.46 2.44
N LEU A 273 7.48 -2.13 2.05
CA LEU A 273 8.16 -0.92 2.50
C LEU A 273 7.60 0.34 1.83
N MET A 274 7.13 0.19 0.62
CA MET A 274 6.56 1.30 -0.16
C MET A 274 5.20 1.75 0.36
N THR A 275 4.43 0.86 0.98
CA THR A 275 3.14 1.21 1.62
C THR A 275 3.33 2.30 2.66
N ILE A 276 4.39 2.20 3.49
CA ILE A 276 4.68 3.22 4.50
C ILE A 276 5.11 4.54 3.85
N ALA A 277 6.00 4.49 2.85
CA ALA A 277 6.45 5.68 2.15
C ALA A 277 5.28 6.42 1.45
N ALA A 278 4.37 5.69 0.83
CA ALA A 278 3.17 6.25 0.20
C ALA A 278 2.20 6.86 1.23
N LEU A 279 2.04 6.23 2.39
CA LEU A 279 1.25 6.77 3.50
C LEU A 279 1.81 8.13 3.98
N LEU A 280 3.13 8.25 4.11
CA LEU A 280 3.76 9.51 4.48
C LEU A 280 3.53 10.60 3.42
N MET A 281 3.60 10.25 2.13
CA MET A 281 3.28 11.20 1.05
C MET A 281 1.83 11.67 1.13
N ASN A 282 0.87 10.75 1.31
CA ASN A 282 -0.54 11.10 1.45
C ASN A 282 -0.77 11.99 2.68
N THR A 283 -0.12 11.69 3.81
CA THR A 283 -0.23 12.49 5.04
C THR A 283 0.34 13.90 4.85
N PHE A 284 1.48 14.03 4.17
CA PHE A 284 2.03 15.34 3.82
C PHE A 284 1.07 16.12 2.93
N THR A 285 0.53 15.48 1.89
CA THR A 285 -0.45 16.09 0.98
C THR A 285 -1.72 16.52 1.71
N ALA A 286 -2.20 15.73 2.68
CA ALA A 286 -3.36 16.09 3.51
C ALA A 286 -3.09 17.38 4.32
N CYS A 287 -1.91 17.49 4.90
CA CYS A 287 -1.48 18.70 5.60
C CYS A 287 -1.34 19.90 4.64
N GLU A 288 -0.68 19.71 3.50
CA GLU A 288 -0.46 20.76 2.48
C GLU A 288 -1.79 21.32 1.93
N ASN A 289 -2.79 20.45 1.70
CA ASN A 289 -4.09 20.86 1.18
C ASN A 289 -4.86 21.85 2.07
N LYS A 290 -4.52 21.95 3.38
CA LYS A 290 -5.11 22.93 4.28
C LYS A 290 -4.61 24.38 4.01
N TYR A 291 -3.57 24.52 3.19
CA TYR A 291 -2.95 25.80 2.87
C TYR A 291 -3.11 26.20 1.39
N ARG A 292 -3.85 25.40 0.64
CA ARG A 292 -4.25 25.70 -0.74
C ARG A 292 -5.65 26.32 -0.75
#